data_d36a20317d7e64ac6b4689f210896345
#
_entry.id   d36a20317d7e64ac6b4689f210896345
#
_cell.length_a   1.000
_cell.length_b   1.000
_cell.length_c   1.000
_cell.angle_alpha   90.00
_cell.angle_beta   90.00
_cell.angle_gamma   90.00
#
_symmetry.space_group_name_H-M   'P 1'
#
loop_
_entity.id
_entity.type
_entity.pdbx_description
1 polymer ?
#
loop_
_entity_poly.entity_id
_entity_poly.type
_entity_poly.pdbx_seq_one_letter_code
_entity_poly.pdbx_strand_id
1 'polypeptide(L)'
;MSTQKPSYRLLKISVACAITAQAIGGLTQLAAAQSTTQPASSSSSQSGTLVQDSRSKPIGRIAQPEAGGSAITLETSEPLFDIAVALNTCGYDADLATSSPVRLAIRQEVNDALAASAAARDSRDALCSYIRQHTLADSGRNLAQYISLALYLSPPPELTPTVDEAELPPDSTQIVNILPLLRTFGEEIHLNAIWFHHRPEYEDIVSRVHDPLTRMVLNTNIYLRMPVSSYDGRRFLVLLEPMLSPAATNARIYANDYIVVTSPAADPPGSIHMDQIRHTYLHYEVEPLVYARAAAMDRLLPLLKPVQDAPLEFAYKSDIVALLTECLIKAIEAQTMDVGLVRPKRPTGTHERADLEKFDAETSTYERQAEIVRRKAVDLDMRQGWVLVEYFYNKLNVMEKDSISLKEDIGEMVYGMDVERERHHDEQIVFLPEGTHDLVRRTPQKPSGLRLADLKLLQGDTAGAADLAEKALADPAADHAQAHYILARIDLMEKQPESAVTHFEEVLHTSKDPRTLAWSHIYLGRLYDVQTDRTKALEEYRAALSVRDSQPDTKAAAEKGIKEPFALPKRMQPDPQESDDAPLDPSGKAEKDAYRPPEPK
;
A
#
# COMPACT_ATOMS: atom_id res chain seq x y z
N MET A 1 63.58 -35.43 0.15
CA MET A 1 63.11 -34.98 1.49
C MET A 1 61.66 -34.62 1.33
N SER A 2 60.74 -35.54 1.42
CA SER A 2 60.08 -36.19 2.55
C SER A 2 59.57 -35.18 3.56
N THR A 3 58.24 -35.07 3.62
CA THR A 3 57.36 -35.29 4.78
C THR A 3 55.96 -34.77 4.46
N GLN A 4 54.99 -35.60 4.32
CA GLN A 4 54.03 -36.14 5.28
C GLN A 4 52.79 -35.24 5.52
N LYS A 5 51.65 -35.78 5.04
CA LYS A 5 50.27 -35.40 5.44
C LYS A 5 49.95 -35.93 6.86
N PRO A 6 49.02 -35.32 7.55
CA PRO A 6 48.19 -36.09 8.49
C PRO A 6 46.72 -36.18 8.05
N SER A 7 46.23 -37.38 8.11
CA SER A 7 44.86 -37.85 8.00
C SER A 7 44.12 -37.63 9.30
N TYR A 8 42.86 -37.18 9.26
CA TYR A 8 41.94 -37.27 10.40
C TYR A 8 40.79 -38.25 10.15
N ARG A 9 40.69 -39.16 11.09
CA ARG A 9 39.73 -40.27 11.17
C ARG A 9 38.37 -39.78 11.61
N LEU A 10 37.36 -40.34 10.95
CA LEU A 10 35.94 -40.37 11.38
C LEU A 10 35.79 -41.18 12.69
N LEU A 11 35.08 -40.61 13.65
CA LEU A 11 34.60 -41.35 14.80
C LEU A 11 33.07 -41.47 14.72
N LYS A 12 32.59 -42.68 14.47
CA LYS A 12 31.20 -43.07 14.60
C LYS A 12 30.95 -43.42 16.07
N ILE A 13 29.92 -42.81 16.67
CA ILE A 13 29.38 -43.27 17.96
C ILE A 13 27.94 -43.69 17.71
N SER A 14 27.73 -44.98 17.80
CA SER A 14 26.42 -45.64 17.90
C SER A 14 26.10 -45.75 19.40
N VAL A 15 24.91 -45.33 19.84
CA VAL A 15 24.36 -45.70 21.11
C VAL A 15 22.99 -46.32 20.87
N ALA A 16 22.98 -47.64 21.11
CA ALA A 16 21.75 -48.43 21.30
C ALA A 16 21.43 -48.45 22.78
N CYS A 17 20.20 -48.27 23.16
CA CYS A 17 19.71 -48.76 24.46
C CYS A 17 18.23 -49.16 24.40
N ALA A 18 18.04 -50.26 24.94
CA ALA A 18 17.06 -51.28 24.94
C ALA A 18 15.77 -50.97 25.75
N ILE A 19 14.80 -51.75 25.37
CA ILE A 19 13.46 -51.93 25.90
C ILE A 19 13.46 -52.53 27.30
N THR A 20 12.56 -52.05 28.21
CA THR A 20 11.94 -52.93 29.22
C THR A 20 10.47 -52.59 29.41
N ALA A 21 9.66 -53.60 29.17
CA ALA A 21 8.24 -53.66 29.51
C ALA A 21 8.03 -54.09 30.95
N GLN A 22 7.07 -53.51 31.65
CA GLN A 22 6.42 -54.18 32.79
C GLN A 22 4.93 -53.81 32.81
N ALA A 23 4.13 -54.86 32.73
CA ALA A 23 2.69 -54.87 32.92
C ALA A 23 2.39 -55.14 34.42
N ILE A 24 1.42 -54.45 34.98
CA ILE A 24 0.59 -54.96 36.10
C ILE A 24 -0.79 -54.30 36.00
N GLY A 25 -1.79 -55.15 36.06
CA GLY A 25 -3.20 -54.93 35.90
C GLY A 25 -3.93 -54.48 37.17
N GLY A 26 -5.14 -54.10 37.00
CA GLY A 26 -6.12 -53.79 38.04
C GLY A 26 -7.47 -53.46 37.43
N LEU A 27 -8.42 -54.33 37.71
CA LEU A 27 -9.83 -54.31 37.24
C LEU A 27 -10.69 -53.24 37.94
N THR A 28 -11.81 -52.91 37.21
CA THR A 28 -13.18 -52.52 37.64
C THR A 28 -13.45 -51.02 37.85
N GLN A 29 -14.36 -50.43 37.07
CA GLN A 29 -15.83 -50.47 37.21
C GLN A 29 -16.51 -49.68 36.07
N LEU A 30 -17.63 -50.22 35.61
CA LEU A 30 -18.56 -49.62 34.64
C LEU A 30 -19.19 -48.32 35.23
N ALA A 31 -19.19 -47.29 34.41
CA ALA A 31 -20.22 -46.24 34.43
C ALA A 31 -20.52 -45.85 32.98
N ALA A 32 -21.74 -46.18 32.54
CA ALA A 32 -22.25 -45.78 31.24
C ALA A 32 -22.49 -44.28 31.24
N ALA A 33 -21.71 -43.53 30.45
CA ALA A 33 -22.03 -42.19 30.02
C ALA A 33 -22.18 -42.21 28.51
N GLN A 34 -23.38 -41.89 28.04
CA GLN A 34 -23.69 -41.69 26.63
C GLN A 34 -22.86 -40.53 26.12
N SER A 35 -21.80 -40.81 25.36
CA SER A 35 -21.09 -39.81 24.58
C SER A 35 -21.76 -39.71 23.22
N THR A 36 -22.47 -38.61 23.01
CA THR A 36 -22.78 -38.11 21.68
C THR A 36 -21.47 -37.84 20.93
N THR A 37 -21.16 -38.75 20.01
CA THR A 37 -20.09 -38.56 19.04
C THR A 37 -20.50 -37.44 18.09
N GLN A 38 -20.00 -36.23 18.32
CA GLN A 38 -19.83 -35.28 17.24
C GLN A 38 -18.79 -35.83 16.27
N PRO A 39 -19.07 -35.84 14.96
CA PRO A 39 -18.04 -36.16 13.99
C PRO A 39 -16.92 -35.13 14.10
N ALA A 40 -15.70 -35.61 14.37
CA ALA A 40 -14.50 -34.82 14.25
C ALA A 40 -14.48 -34.23 12.83
N SER A 41 -14.61 -32.93 12.74
CA SER A 41 -14.27 -32.19 11.54
C SER A 41 -12.81 -32.48 11.25
N SER A 42 -12.57 -33.29 10.21
CA SER A 42 -11.26 -33.46 9.63
C SER A 42 -10.82 -32.09 9.17
N SER A 43 -9.96 -31.44 9.98
CA SER A 43 -9.16 -30.32 9.52
C SER A 43 -8.24 -30.89 8.44
N SER A 44 -8.71 -30.88 7.19
CA SER A 44 -7.82 -30.98 6.05
C SER A 44 -6.94 -29.75 6.13
N SER A 45 -5.70 -29.94 6.57
CA SER A 45 -4.61 -29.00 6.36
C SER A 45 -4.51 -28.75 4.86
N GLN A 46 -5.21 -27.71 4.39
CA GLN A 46 -4.99 -27.16 3.05
C GLN A 46 -3.61 -26.52 3.07
N SER A 47 -2.60 -27.33 2.77
CA SER A 47 -1.26 -26.86 2.54
C SER A 47 -1.26 -25.96 1.29
N GLY A 48 -1.28 -24.66 1.53
CA GLY A 48 -0.52 -23.71 0.76
C GLY A 48 -0.89 -23.45 -0.69
N THR A 49 -2.13 -23.08 -1.00
CA THR A 49 -2.35 -22.27 -2.20
C THR A 49 -2.00 -20.81 -1.87
N LEU A 50 -0.94 -20.28 -2.47
CA LEU A 50 -0.51 -18.89 -2.30
C LEU A 50 -1.58 -17.91 -2.77
N VAL A 51 -2.33 -18.29 -3.80
CA VAL A 51 -3.49 -17.56 -4.31
C VAL A 51 -4.72 -18.45 -4.17
N GLN A 52 -5.74 -17.94 -3.50
CA GLN A 52 -7.04 -18.59 -3.40
C GLN A 52 -7.89 -18.15 -4.59
N ASP A 53 -8.55 -19.11 -5.25
CA ASP A 53 -9.47 -18.83 -6.36
C ASP A 53 -10.93 -19.20 -6.03
N SER A 54 -11.86 -18.75 -6.86
CA SER A 54 -13.29 -18.94 -6.69
C SER A 54 -13.77 -20.39 -6.84
N ARG A 55 -12.90 -21.32 -7.32
CA ARG A 55 -13.27 -22.74 -7.50
C ARG A 55 -13.53 -23.44 -6.17
N SER A 56 -12.96 -22.94 -5.08
CA SER A 56 -13.10 -23.51 -3.73
C SER A 56 -14.25 -22.91 -2.92
N LYS A 57 -14.98 -21.91 -3.43
CA LYS A 57 -16.07 -21.20 -2.73
C LYS A 57 -17.30 -21.01 -3.61
N PRO A 58 -18.50 -20.87 -3.01
CA PRO A 58 -19.69 -20.45 -3.76
C PRO A 58 -19.45 -19.08 -4.40
N ILE A 59 -19.69 -18.97 -5.69
CA ILE A 59 -19.58 -17.71 -6.43
C ILE A 59 -20.73 -16.80 -6.02
N GLY A 60 -20.48 -15.51 -5.76
CA GLY A 60 -21.53 -14.54 -5.50
C GLY A 60 -21.33 -13.65 -4.27
N ARG A 61 -20.23 -13.82 -3.53
CA ARG A 61 -19.90 -12.94 -2.41
C ARG A 61 -18.40 -12.77 -2.30
N ILE A 62 -17.93 -11.53 -2.18
CA ILE A 62 -16.55 -11.27 -1.76
C ILE A 62 -16.42 -11.70 -0.29
N ALA A 63 -15.98 -12.94 -0.08
CA ALA A 63 -15.82 -13.48 1.26
C ALA A 63 -14.50 -12.98 1.85
N GLN A 64 -14.53 -12.59 3.12
CA GLN A 64 -13.29 -12.32 3.84
C GLN A 64 -12.52 -13.63 4.02
N PRO A 65 -11.19 -13.65 3.81
CA PRO A 65 -10.36 -14.82 4.10
C PRO A 65 -10.48 -15.22 5.58
N GLU A 66 -10.29 -16.50 5.86
CA GLU A 66 -10.15 -16.96 7.24
C GLU A 66 -8.85 -16.43 7.84
N ALA A 67 -8.85 -16.17 9.14
CA ALA A 67 -7.66 -15.73 9.87
C ALA A 67 -6.51 -16.72 9.65
N GLY A 68 -5.36 -16.23 9.18
CA GLY A 68 -4.22 -17.07 8.82
C GLY A 68 -4.33 -17.80 7.46
N GLY A 69 -5.43 -17.60 6.71
CA GLY A 69 -5.57 -18.06 5.33
C GLY A 69 -4.76 -17.24 4.33
N SER A 70 -4.95 -17.47 3.04
CA SER A 70 -4.32 -16.64 2.00
C SER A 70 -4.86 -15.22 2.04
N ALA A 71 -3.97 -14.24 2.06
CA ALA A 71 -4.33 -12.83 1.92
C ALA A 71 -4.61 -12.44 0.45
N ILE A 72 -4.28 -13.33 -0.50
CA ILE A 72 -4.41 -13.07 -1.94
C ILE A 72 -5.53 -13.95 -2.48
N THR A 73 -6.52 -13.31 -3.10
CA THR A 73 -7.68 -14.00 -3.67
C THR A 73 -7.86 -13.63 -5.15
N LEU A 74 -8.33 -14.62 -5.92
CA LEU A 74 -8.69 -14.49 -7.33
C LEU A 74 -10.13 -14.95 -7.47
N GLU A 75 -11.03 -14.04 -7.78
CA GLU A 75 -12.47 -14.27 -7.71
C GLU A 75 -13.22 -13.69 -8.91
N THR A 76 -14.48 -14.06 -9.02
CA THR A 76 -15.50 -13.40 -9.84
C THR A 76 -16.63 -12.93 -8.94
N SER A 77 -17.36 -11.90 -9.33
CA SER A 77 -18.40 -11.27 -8.52
C SER A 77 -19.69 -11.15 -9.31
N GLU A 78 -20.76 -11.80 -8.83
CA GLU A 78 -22.08 -11.70 -9.47
C GLU A 78 -22.65 -10.27 -9.44
N PRO A 79 -22.55 -9.49 -8.33
CA PRO A 79 -22.95 -8.08 -8.37
C PRO A 79 -22.17 -7.24 -9.40
N LEU A 80 -20.88 -7.54 -9.60
CA LEU A 80 -20.07 -6.88 -10.62
C LEU A 80 -20.51 -7.28 -12.02
N PHE A 81 -20.81 -8.55 -12.23
CA PHE A 81 -21.39 -9.06 -13.47
C PHE A 81 -22.71 -8.37 -13.80
N ASP A 82 -23.65 -8.26 -12.85
CA ASP A 82 -24.95 -7.62 -13.06
C ASP A 82 -24.80 -6.15 -13.49
N ILE A 83 -23.93 -5.41 -12.83
CA ILE A 83 -23.61 -4.04 -13.17
C ILE A 83 -22.93 -3.97 -14.56
N ALA A 84 -21.99 -4.85 -14.84
CA ALA A 84 -21.30 -4.86 -16.13
C ALA A 84 -22.25 -5.21 -17.29
N VAL A 85 -23.19 -6.13 -17.10
CA VAL A 85 -24.26 -6.43 -18.06
C VAL A 85 -25.15 -5.21 -18.29
N ALA A 86 -25.57 -4.53 -17.22
CA ALA A 86 -26.37 -3.31 -17.31
C ALA A 86 -25.66 -2.22 -18.13
N LEU A 87 -24.36 -2.00 -17.87
CA LEU A 87 -23.56 -1.05 -18.66
C LEU A 87 -23.47 -1.45 -20.12
N ASN A 88 -23.19 -2.73 -20.43
CA ASN A 88 -23.13 -3.24 -21.80
C ASN A 88 -24.47 -3.07 -22.53
N THR A 89 -25.58 -3.35 -21.85
CA THR A 89 -26.93 -3.18 -22.40
C THR A 89 -27.25 -1.71 -22.71
N CYS A 90 -26.63 -0.78 -21.96
CA CYS A 90 -26.81 0.66 -22.13
C CYS A 90 -25.73 1.35 -22.98
N GLY A 91 -24.95 0.59 -23.75
CA GLY A 91 -24.03 1.12 -24.74
C GLY A 91 -22.56 1.19 -24.31
N TYR A 92 -22.15 0.42 -23.30
CA TYR A 92 -20.72 0.25 -22.98
C TYR A 92 -20.07 -0.72 -23.97
N ASP A 93 -19.51 -0.17 -25.06
CA ASP A 93 -18.94 -0.92 -26.19
C ASP A 93 -17.40 -0.83 -26.28
N ALA A 94 -16.75 -0.39 -25.18
CA ALA A 94 -15.30 -0.25 -25.16
C ALA A 94 -14.61 -1.59 -25.48
N ASP A 95 -13.71 -1.57 -26.46
CA ASP A 95 -12.83 -2.66 -26.88
C ASP A 95 -13.51 -4.02 -27.16
N LEU A 96 -14.74 -3.99 -27.67
CA LEU A 96 -15.50 -5.22 -27.98
C LEU A 96 -14.74 -6.18 -28.90
N ALA A 97 -13.99 -5.67 -29.88
CA ALA A 97 -13.26 -6.49 -30.84
C ALA A 97 -12.11 -7.31 -30.21
N THR A 98 -11.57 -6.84 -29.09
CA THR A 98 -10.47 -7.48 -28.36
C THR A 98 -10.93 -8.16 -27.07
N SER A 99 -12.22 -8.02 -26.72
CA SER A 99 -12.82 -8.64 -25.53
C SER A 99 -12.97 -10.15 -25.65
N SER A 100 -13.00 -10.82 -24.53
CA SER A 100 -13.29 -12.26 -24.44
C SER A 100 -14.57 -12.61 -25.22
N PRO A 101 -14.61 -13.76 -25.94
CA PRO A 101 -15.83 -14.24 -26.61
C PRO A 101 -17.04 -14.38 -25.68
N VAL A 102 -16.83 -14.63 -24.39
CA VAL A 102 -17.87 -14.71 -23.36
C VAL A 102 -18.71 -13.43 -23.31
N ARG A 103 -18.06 -12.24 -23.44
CA ARG A 103 -18.75 -10.95 -23.48
C ARG A 103 -19.78 -10.87 -24.60
N LEU A 104 -19.42 -11.33 -25.80
CA LEU A 104 -20.33 -11.33 -26.95
C LEU A 104 -21.46 -12.33 -26.79
N ALA A 105 -21.19 -13.51 -26.24
CA ALA A 105 -22.20 -14.54 -26.00
C ALA A 105 -23.26 -14.05 -24.97
N ILE A 106 -22.84 -13.47 -23.86
CA ILE A 106 -23.74 -12.89 -22.85
C ILE A 106 -24.56 -11.74 -23.44
N ARG A 107 -23.94 -10.85 -24.19
CA ARG A 107 -24.67 -9.74 -24.87
C ARG A 107 -25.74 -10.26 -25.82
N GLN A 108 -25.47 -11.35 -26.54
CA GLN A 108 -26.45 -11.95 -27.43
C GLN A 108 -27.64 -12.53 -26.66
N GLU A 109 -27.38 -13.27 -25.56
CA GLU A 109 -28.42 -13.84 -24.72
C GLU A 109 -29.30 -12.77 -24.07
N VAL A 110 -28.70 -11.66 -23.59
CA VAL A 110 -29.43 -10.49 -23.08
C VAL A 110 -30.30 -9.85 -24.17
N ASN A 111 -29.78 -9.72 -25.41
CA ASN A 111 -30.54 -9.19 -26.51
C ASN A 111 -31.75 -10.08 -26.90
N ASP A 112 -31.58 -11.41 -26.82
CA ASP A 112 -32.65 -12.36 -27.06
C ASP A 112 -33.74 -12.27 -25.98
N ALA A 113 -33.37 -12.11 -24.71
CA ALA A 113 -34.31 -11.87 -23.62
C ALA A 113 -35.08 -10.53 -23.80
N LEU A 114 -34.38 -9.47 -24.20
CA LEU A 114 -35.00 -8.18 -24.51
C LEU A 114 -35.94 -8.25 -25.70
N ALA A 115 -35.62 -9.04 -26.74
CA ALA A 115 -36.51 -9.22 -27.88
C ALA A 115 -37.80 -9.95 -27.49
N ALA A 116 -37.72 -10.87 -26.55
CA ALA A 116 -38.85 -11.70 -26.09
C ALA A 116 -39.85 -10.98 -25.19
N SER A 117 -39.41 -9.97 -24.38
CA SER A 117 -40.24 -9.33 -23.34
C SER A 117 -40.36 -7.81 -23.57
N ALA A 118 -41.59 -7.28 -23.55
CA ALA A 118 -41.83 -5.83 -23.53
C ALA A 118 -41.44 -5.22 -22.19
N ALA A 119 -41.73 -5.89 -21.07
CA ALA A 119 -41.37 -5.43 -19.75
C ALA A 119 -39.84 -5.35 -19.58
N ALA A 120 -39.10 -6.32 -20.14
CA ALA A 120 -37.63 -6.27 -20.16
C ALA A 120 -37.10 -5.03 -20.91
N ARG A 121 -37.73 -4.66 -22.04
CA ARG A 121 -37.35 -3.43 -22.77
C ARG A 121 -37.66 -2.16 -21.98
N ASP A 122 -38.82 -2.09 -21.34
CA ASP A 122 -39.21 -0.93 -20.53
C ASP A 122 -38.27 -0.76 -19.32
N SER A 123 -37.89 -1.88 -18.63
CA SER A 123 -36.95 -1.86 -17.52
C SER A 123 -35.53 -1.45 -17.97
N ARG A 124 -35.07 -1.95 -19.13
CA ARG A 124 -33.83 -1.48 -19.77
C ARG A 124 -33.84 0.03 -20.03
N ASP A 125 -34.93 0.54 -20.61
CA ASP A 125 -35.01 1.96 -20.99
C ASP A 125 -34.97 2.87 -19.77
N ALA A 126 -35.61 2.48 -18.66
CA ALA A 126 -35.51 3.17 -17.39
C ALA A 126 -34.08 3.15 -16.83
N LEU A 127 -33.45 1.97 -16.79
CA LEU A 127 -32.07 1.78 -16.35
C LEU A 127 -31.08 2.61 -17.18
N CYS A 128 -31.16 2.53 -18.50
CA CYS A 128 -30.29 3.27 -19.39
C CYS A 128 -30.52 4.79 -19.35
N SER A 129 -31.74 5.23 -19.06
CA SER A 129 -32.03 6.65 -18.81
C SER A 129 -31.32 7.14 -17.56
N TYR A 130 -31.34 6.35 -16.48
CA TYR A 130 -30.62 6.66 -15.24
C TYR A 130 -29.11 6.74 -15.48
N ILE A 131 -28.52 5.75 -16.14
CA ILE A 131 -27.07 5.70 -16.46
C ILE A 131 -26.65 6.95 -17.24
N ARG A 132 -27.43 7.34 -18.28
CA ARG A 132 -27.12 8.56 -19.05
C ARG A 132 -27.17 9.84 -18.21
N GLN A 133 -28.09 9.94 -17.26
CA GLN A 133 -28.21 11.11 -16.38
C GLN A 133 -27.04 11.24 -15.40
N HIS A 134 -26.35 10.12 -15.09
CA HIS A 134 -25.24 10.06 -14.13
C HIS A 134 -23.89 9.83 -14.84
N THR A 135 -23.83 10.01 -16.16
CA THR A 135 -22.60 9.86 -16.93
C THR A 135 -21.62 10.98 -16.61
N LEU A 136 -20.39 10.61 -16.24
CA LEU A 136 -19.29 11.54 -16.03
C LEU A 136 -18.53 11.78 -17.35
N ALA A 137 -17.94 12.96 -17.50
CA ALA A 137 -17.17 13.33 -18.70
C ALA A 137 -15.93 12.45 -18.90
N ASP A 138 -15.25 12.09 -17.82
CA ASP A 138 -14.13 11.16 -17.85
C ASP A 138 -14.64 9.72 -17.87
N SER A 139 -14.32 8.97 -18.91
CA SER A 139 -14.80 7.59 -19.11
C SER A 139 -14.28 6.62 -18.05
N GLY A 140 -13.05 6.83 -17.57
CA GLY A 140 -12.46 6.01 -16.52
C GLY A 140 -13.15 6.25 -15.18
N ARG A 141 -13.44 7.51 -14.84
CA ARG A 141 -14.21 7.84 -13.63
C ARG A 141 -15.66 7.35 -13.75
N ASN A 142 -16.22 7.46 -14.93
CA ASN A 142 -17.58 6.98 -15.19
C ASN A 142 -17.71 5.48 -14.93
N LEU A 143 -16.80 4.66 -15.45
CA LEU A 143 -16.79 3.22 -15.16
C LEU A 143 -16.48 2.95 -13.67
N ALA A 144 -15.57 3.73 -13.13
CA ALA A 144 -15.10 3.60 -11.78
C ALA A 144 -16.21 3.68 -10.72
N GLN A 145 -17.19 4.59 -10.84
CA GLN A 145 -18.29 4.71 -9.88
C GLN A 145 -19.14 3.44 -9.81
N TYR A 146 -19.40 2.79 -10.95
CA TYR A 146 -20.17 1.55 -11.02
C TYR A 146 -19.41 0.36 -10.44
N ILE A 147 -18.11 0.26 -10.73
CA ILE A 147 -17.27 -0.77 -10.10
C ILE A 147 -17.21 -0.55 -8.58
N SER A 148 -17.05 0.70 -8.12
CA SER A 148 -17.05 1.01 -6.69
C SER A 148 -18.32 0.53 -5.99
N LEU A 149 -19.47 0.77 -6.61
CA LEU A 149 -20.75 0.31 -6.07
C LEU A 149 -20.82 -1.22 -6.01
N ALA A 150 -20.46 -1.90 -7.12
CA ALA A 150 -20.51 -3.36 -7.23
C ALA A 150 -19.74 -4.09 -6.13
N LEU A 151 -18.59 -3.55 -5.71
CA LEU A 151 -17.73 -4.15 -4.69
C LEU A 151 -18.37 -4.21 -3.28
N TYR A 152 -19.40 -3.40 -3.06
CA TYR A 152 -20.08 -3.28 -1.75
C TYR A 152 -21.53 -3.78 -1.78
N LEU A 153 -21.89 -4.57 -2.80
CA LEU A 153 -23.23 -5.14 -2.89
C LEU A 153 -23.29 -6.58 -2.40
N SER A 154 -24.40 -6.92 -1.78
CA SER A 154 -24.79 -8.32 -1.57
C SER A 154 -25.10 -8.98 -2.92
N PRO A 155 -25.01 -10.32 -3.02
CA PRO A 155 -25.43 -11.04 -4.21
C PRO A 155 -26.90 -10.76 -4.60
N PRO A 156 -27.25 -10.93 -5.90
CA PRO A 156 -28.65 -10.94 -6.31
C PRO A 156 -29.45 -12.04 -5.56
N PRO A 157 -30.76 -11.88 -5.39
CA PRO A 157 -31.60 -10.81 -5.93
C PRO A 157 -31.59 -9.52 -5.09
N GLU A 158 -31.07 -9.54 -3.88
CA GLU A 158 -31.15 -8.42 -2.95
C GLU A 158 -30.39 -7.18 -3.45
N LEU A 159 -29.15 -7.36 -3.95
CA LEU A 159 -28.29 -6.28 -4.43
C LEU A 159 -28.35 -5.04 -3.51
N THR A 160 -28.16 -5.27 -2.21
CA THR A 160 -28.17 -4.21 -1.20
C THR A 160 -26.74 -3.86 -0.79
N PRO A 161 -26.45 -2.60 -0.42
CA PRO A 161 -25.18 -2.25 0.16
C PRO A 161 -24.85 -3.11 1.39
N THR A 162 -23.63 -3.60 1.50
CA THR A 162 -23.12 -4.43 2.62
C THR A 162 -22.56 -3.59 3.75
N VAL A 163 -22.45 -2.28 3.55
CA VAL A 163 -22.01 -1.28 4.51
C VAL A 163 -23.00 -0.12 4.52
N ASP A 164 -22.94 0.73 5.53
CA ASP A 164 -23.76 1.93 5.58
C ASP A 164 -23.43 2.88 4.42
N GLU A 165 -24.41 3.63 3.94
CA GLU A 165 -24.23 4.54 2.79
C GLU A 165 -23.10 5.56 3.02
N ALA A 166 -22.89 5.97 4.27
CA ALA A 166 -21.81 6.87 4.65
C ALA A 166 -20.39 6.22 4.53
N GLU A 167 -20.33 4.90 4.53
CA GLU A 167 -19.09 4.12 4.41
C GLU A 167 -18.82 3.68 2.97
N LEU A 168 -19.80 3.84 2.08
CA LEU A 168 -19.60 3.58 0.65
C LEU A 168 -18.51 4.51 0.07
N PRO A 169 -17.77 4.05 -0.95
CA PRO A 169 -16.86 4.91 -1.68
C PRO A 169 -17.57 6.18 -2.19
N PRO A 170 -16.98 7.37 -2.04
CA PRO A 170 -17.62 8.63 -2.42
C PRO A 170 -18.09 8.71 -3.88
N ASP A 171 -17.39 8.00 -4.78
CA ASP A 171 -17.75 7.91 -6.20
C ASP A 171 -19.00 7.04 -6.43
N SER A 172 -19.31 6.11 -5.55
CA SER A 172 -20.48 5.22 -5.67
C SER A 172 -21.76 5.79 -5.07
N THR A 173 -21.67 6.69 -4.08
CA THR A 173 -22.84 7.22 -3.38
C THR A 173 -23.81 7.97 -4.29
N GLN A 174 -23.30 8.61 -5.35
CA GLN A 174 -24.12 9.36 -6.31
C GLN A 174 -25.00 8.46 -7.19
N ILE A 175 -24.64 7.18 -7.31
CA ILE A 175 -25.34 6.24 -8.20
C ILE A 175 -26.04 5.11 -7.44
N VAL A 176 -26.08 5.14 -6.12
CA VAL A 176 -26.70 4.07 -5.30
C VAL A 176 -28.18 3.83 -5.66
N ASN A 177 -28.88 4.86 -6.12
CA ASN A 177 -30.28 4.78 -6.52
C ASN A 177 -30.49 4.01 -7.85
N ILE A 178 -29.43 3.51 -8.51
CA ILE A 178 -29.54 2.57 -9.63
C ILE A 178 -30.07 1.20 -9.18
N LEU A 179 -29.87 0.81 -7.91
CA LEU A 179 -30.11 -0.54 -7.42
C LEU A 179 -31.54 -1.05 -7.62
N PRO A 180 -32.62 -0.26 -7.36
CA PRO A 180 -33.98 -0.70 -7.68
C PRO A 180 -34.18 -0.99 -9.17
N LEU A 181 -33.59 -0.15 -10.05
CA LEU A 181 -33.71 -0.32 -11.51
C LEU A 181 -32.93 -1.55 -11.97
N LEU A 182 -31.74 -1.79 -11.38
CA LEU A 182 -30.92 -2.94 -11.69
C LEU A 182 -31.61 -4.25 -11.28
N ARG A 183 -32.24 -4.30 -10.10
CA ARG A 183 -33.03 -5.46 -9.66
C ARG A 183 -34.20 -5.75 -10.61
N THR A 184 -35.00 -4.74 -10.92
CA THR A 184 -36.12 -4.92 -11.86
C THR A 184 -35.66 -5.39 -13.23
N PHE A 185 -34.57 -4.82 -13.75
CA PHE A 185 -33.98 -5.26 -15.02
C PHE A 185 -33.50 -6.72 -14.95
N GLY A 186 -32.76 -7.08 -13.88
CA GLY A 186 -32.25 -8.44 -13.69
C GLY A 186 -33.36 -9.49 -13.57
N GLU A 187 -34.47 -9.15 -12.91
CA GLU A 187 -35.66 -10.02 -12.82
C GLU A 187 -36.31 -10.23 -14.19
N GLU A 188 -36.54 -9.16 -14.93
CA GLU A 188 -37.22 -9.19 -16.23
C GLU A 188 -36.47 -9.95 -17.34
N ILE A 189 -35.12 -9.94 -17.30
CA ILE A 189 -34.30 -10.69 -18.25
C ILE A 189 -33.81 -12.02 -17.71
N HIS A 190 -34.17 -12.39 -16.49
CA HIS A 190 -33.68 -13.59 -15.78
C HIS A 190 -32.15 -13.62 -15.69
N LEU A 191 -31.52 -12.49 -15.32
CA LEU A 191 -30.08 -12.30 -15.35
C LEU A 191 -29.30 -13.35 -14.53
N ASN A 192 -29.85 -13.80 -13.42
CA ASN A 192 -29.28 -14.89 -12.62
C ASN A 192 -29.16 -16.21 -13.41
N ALA A 193 -30.14 -16.51 -14.30
CA ALA A 193 -30.04 -17.69 -15.17
C ALA A 193 -28.91 -17.55 -16.20
N ILE A 194 -28.75 -16.35 -16.77
CA ILE A 194 -27.65 -16.03 -17.68
C ILE A 194 -26.30 -16.18 -16.96
N TRP A 195 -26.18 -15.67 -15.72
CA TRP A 195 -25.00 -15.85 -14.89
C TRP A 195 -24.64 -17.32 -14.69
N PHE A 196 -25.60 -18.15 -14.26
CA PHE A 196 -25.38 -19.58 -14.07
C PHE A 196 -25.04 -20.32 -15.36
N HIS A 197 -25.60 -19.91 -16.49
CA HIS A 197 -25.29 -20.49 -17.79
C HIS A 197 -23.82 -20.25 -18.18
N HIS A 198 -23.28 -19.05 -17.94
CA HIS A 198 -21.91 -18.67 -18.32
C HIS A 198 -20.88 -18.89 -17.20
N ARG A 199 -21.31 -19.41 -16.06
CA ARG A 199 -20.40 -19.69 -14.94
C ARG A 199 -19.22 -20.60 -15.31
N PRO A 200 -19.36 -21.66 -16.11
CA PRO A 200 -18.23 -22.50 -16.50
C PRO A 200 -17.14 -21.74 -17.27
N GLU A 201 -17.50 -20.77 -18.09
CA GLU A 201 -16.54 -19.93 -18.81
C GLU A 201 -15.79 -18.98 -17.85
N TYR A 202 -16.47 -18.45 -16.84
CA TYR A 202 -15.82 -17.66 -15.79
C TYR A 202 -14.84 -18.50 -14.98
N GLU A 203 -15.21 -19.74 -14.60
CA GLU A 203 -14.34 -20.67 -13.90
C GLU A 203 -13.10 -21.07 -14.74
N ASP A 204 -13.26 -21.22 -16.06
CA ASP A 204 -12.14 -21.49 -16.96
C ASP A 204 -11.17 -20.29 -17.03
N ILE A 205 -11.69 -19.05 -17.10
CA ILE A 205 -10.86 -17.84 -17.06
C ILE A 205 -10.08 -17.76 -15.74
N VAL A 206 -10.73 -17.97 -14.60
CA VAL A 206 -10.06 -18.00 -13.28
C VAL A 206 -8.94 -19.05 -13.28
N SER A 207 -9.21 -20.24 -13.82
CA SER A 207 -8.22 -21.32 -13.91
C SER A 207 -6.99 -20.94 -14.74
N ARG A 208 -7.17 -20.21 -15.83
CA ARG A 208 -6.06 -19.77 -16.70
C ARG A 208 -5.22 -18.67 -16.06
N VAL A 209 -5.83 -17.79 -15.28
CA VAL A 209 -5.17 -16.65 -14.63
C VAL A 209 -4.44 -17.05 -13.35
N HIS A 210 -4.89 -18.11 -12.68
CA HIS A 210 -4.36 -18.54 -11.37
C HIS A 210 -2.84 -18.75 -11.35
N ASP A 211 -2.29 -19.55 -12.28
CA ASP A 211 -0.86 -19.87 -12.28
C ASP A 211 0.02 -18.66 -12.69
N PRO A 212 -0.36 -17.84 -13.70
CA PRO A 212 0.34 -16.58 -13.97
C PRO A 212 0.35 -15.63 -12.77
N LEU A 213 -0.78 -15.48 -12.08
CA LEU A 213 -0.89 -14.63 -10.89
C LEU A 213 0.00 -15.15 -9.76
N THR A 214 -0.05 -16.46 -9.48
CA THR A 214 0.80 -17.11 -8.47
C THR A 214 2.29 -16.89 -8.75
N ARG A 215 2.70 -17.02 -10.01
CA ARG A 215 4.10 -16.77 -10.41
C ARG A 215 4.49 -15.29 -10.24
N MET A 216 3.60 -14.38 -10.58
CA MET A 216 3.83 -12.94 -10.39
C MET A 216 4.04 -12.62 -8.90
N VAL A 217 3.18 -13.12 -8.02
CA VAL A 217 3.29 -12.97 -6.57
C VAL A 217 4.62 -13.52 -6.07
N LEU A 218 4.94 -14.79 -6.40
CA LEU A 218 6.19 -15.42 -5.97
C LEU A 218 7.42 -14.66 -6.44
N ASN A 219 7.48 -14.30 -7.72
CA ASN A 219 8.63 -13.59 -8.28
C ASN A 219 8.82 -12.22 -7.64
N THR A 220 7.72 -11.51 -7.35
CA THR A 220 7.76 -10.22 -6.65
C THR A 220 8.31 -10.38 -5.24
N ASN A 221 7.80 -11.34 -4.46
CA ASN A 221 8.27 -11.55 -3.09
C ASN A 221 9.69 -12.11 -3.02
N ILE A 222 10.11 -12.93 -3.98
CA ILE A 222 11.52 -13.37 -4.12
C ILE A 222 12.43 -12.16 -4.35
N TYR A 223 12.04 -11.24 -5.23
CA TYR A 223 12.83 -10.03 -5.47
C TYR A 223 12.92 -9.17 -4.21
N LEU A 224 11.79 -8.91 -3.55
CA LEU A 224 11.72 -8.12 -2.31
C LEU A 224 12.36 -8.83 -1.11
N ARG A 225 12.66 -10.13 -1.23
CA ARG A 225 13.12 -11.02 -0.14
C ARG A 225 12.19 -11.00 1.06
N MET A 226 10.90 -10.99 0.78
CA MET A 226 9.84 -10.98 1.77
C MET A 226 8.99 -12.26 1.64
N PRO A 227 8.50 -12.82 2.76
CA PRO A 227 7.55 -13.92 2.68
C PRO A 227 6.22 -13.42 2.08
N VAL A 228 5.51 -14.30 1.40
CA VAL A 228 4.11 -14.01 1.04
C VAL A 228 3.29 -13.98 2.33
N SER A 229 2.58 -12.87 2.54
CA SER A 229 1.81 -12.66 3.77
C SER A 229 0.57 -13.55 3.81
N SER A 230 0.27 -14.10 4.98
CA SER A 230 -1.06 -14.63 5.29
C SER A 230 -2.01 -13.48 5.67
N TYR A 231 -3.32 -13.76 5.65
CA TYR A 231 -4.31 -12.76 6.00
C TYR A 231 -4.15 -12.29 7.46
N ASP A 232 -3.85 -11.01 7.62
CA ASP A 232 -3.62 -10.30 8.88
C ASP A 232 -4.55 -9.08 9.04
N GLY A 233 -5.66 -9.04 8.31
CA GLY A 233 -6.57 -7.90 8.23
C GLY A 233 -6.41 -7.09 6.94
N ARG A 234 -5.35 -7.33 6.14
CA ARG A 234 -5.17 -6.76 4.80
C ARG A 234 -5.29 -7.85 3.75
N ARG A 235 -5.84 -7.53 2.59
CA ARG A 235 -5.95 -8.48 1.49
C ARG A 235 -5.65 -7.85 0.15
N PHE A 236 -5.20 -8.69 -0.77
CA PHE A 236 -5.07 -8.38 -2.18
C PHE A 236 -6.08 -9.20 -2.97
N LEU A 237 -7.03 -8.53 -3.62
CA LEU A 237 -8.15 -9.14 -4.31
C LEU A 237 -8.08 -8.85 -5.80
N VAL A 238 -8.03 -9.89 -6.63
CA VAL A 238 -8.13 -9.80 -8.08
C VAL A 238 -9.51 -10.29 -8.51
N LEU A 239 -10.29 -9.41 -9.12
CA LEU A 239 -11.62 -9.71 -9.68
C LEU A 239 -11.55 -9.76 -11.20
N LEU A 240 -12.04 -10.86 -11.76
CA LEU A 240 -12.14 -11.06 -13.20
C LEU A 240 -13.56 -10.77 -13.68
N GLU A 241 -13.70 -9.82 -14.64
CA GLU A 241 -14.99 -9.46 -15.22
C GLU A 241 -14.91 -9.34 -16.74
N PRO A 242 -15.21 -10.41 -17.49
CA PRO A 242 -15.14 -10.44 -18.94
C PRO A 242 -16.06 -9.43 -19.66
N MET A 243 -17.10 -8.93 -18.99
CA MET A 243 -18.03 -7.94 -19.56
C MET A 243 -17.43 -6.54 -19.62
N LEU A 244 -16.25 -6.31 -19.01
CA LEU A 244 -15.53 -5.04 -19.08
C LEU A 244 -14.52 -5.01 -20.23
N SER A 245 -13.92 -3.84 -20.49
CA SER A 245 -12.85 -3.69 -21.48
C SER A 245 -11.58 -4.38 -21.01
N PRO A 246 -10.89 -5.16 -21.87
CA PRO A 246 -9.59 -5.72 -21.55
C PRO A 246 -8.44 -4.70 -21.60
N ALA A 247 -8.66 -3.50 -22.16
CA ALA A 247 -7.61 -2.49 -22.31
C ALA A 247 -7.28 -1.75 -21.01
N ALA A 248 -8.16 -1.81 -20.01
CA ALA A 248 -8.00 -1.08 -18.77
C ALA A 248 -8.21 -1.96 -17.53
N THR A 249 -7.29 -1.85 -16.60
CA THR A 249 -7.43 -2.42 -15.27
C THR A 249 -7.95 -1.33 -14.33
N ASN A 250 -8.86 -1.68 -13.44
CA ASN A 250 -9.39 -0.78 -12.43
C ASN A 250 -8.84 -1.18 -11.08
N ALA A 251 -7.83 -0.46 -10.61
CA ALA A 251 -7.17 -0.73 -9.35
C ALA A 251 -7.61 0.26 -8.27
N ARG A 252 -7.80 -0.23 -7.04
CA ARG A 252 -8.33 0.55 -5.91
C ARG A 252 -7.75 0.11 -4.59
N ILE A 253 -7.60 1.07 -3.69
CA ILE A 253 -7.27 0.81 -2.29
C ILE A 253 -8.41 1.36 -1.44
N TYR A 254 -9.10 0.48 -0.73
CA TYR A 254 -10.12 0.81 0.25
C TYR A 254 -9.71 0.27 1.62
N ALA A 255 -9.36 1.17 2.52
CA ALA A 255 -8.82 0.80 3.83
C ALA A 255 -7.65 -0.21 3.71
N ASN A 256 -7.91 -1.46 4.07
CA ASN A 256 -6.93 -2.55 4.04
C ASN A 256 -7.09 -3.47 2.82
N ASP A 257 -8.02 -3.15 1.91
CA ASP A 257 -8.30 -3.94 0.72
C ASP A 257 -7.66 -3.32 -0.51
N TYR A 258 -6.76 -4.05 -1.13
CA TYR A 258 -6.13 -3.71 -2.41
C TYR A 258 -6.84 -4.52 -3.50
N ILE A 259 -7.65 -3.85 -4.31
CA ILE A 259 -8.57 -4.50 -5.23
C ILE A 259 -8.20 -4.16 -6.67
N VAL A 260 -8.10 -5.20 -7.50
CA VAL A 260 -7.88 -5.07 -8.93
C VAL A 260 -9.04 -5.71 -9.67
N VAL A 261 -9.75 -4.94 -10.49
CA VAL A 261 -10.75 -5.45 -11.43
C VAL A 261 -10.15 -5.42 -12.82
N THR A 262 -10.09 -6.57 -13.47
CA THR A 262 -9.50 -6.72 -14.81
C THR A 262 -10.35 -7.63 -15.68
N SER A 263 -10.26 -7.43 -17.00
CA SER A 263 -10.97 -8.23 -17.97
C SER A 263 -9.99 -9.01 -18.86
N PRO A 264 -10.28 -10.27 -19.18
CA PRO A 264 -9.45 -11.06 -20.06
C PRO A 264 -9.63 -10.64 -21.52
N ALA A 265 -8.52 -10.60 -22.28
CA ALA A 265 -8.55 -10.37 -23.71
C ALA A 265 -8.86 -11.65 -24.51
N ALA A 266 -9.26 -11.45 -25.78
CA ALA A 266 -9.49 -12.55 -26.72
C ALA A 266 -8.18 -13.15 -27.25
N ASP A 267 -7.14 -12.34 -27.43
CA ASP A 267 -5.85 -12.75 -28.00
C ASP A 267 -4.67 -12.14 -27.23
N PRO A 268 -3.78 -12.97 -26.65
CA PRO A 268 -4.00 -14.42 -26.41
C PRO A 268 -5.21 -14.68 -25.51
N PRO A 269 -5.94 -15.81 -25.71
CA PRO A 269 -7.14 -16.07 -24.94
C PRO A 269 -6.90 -16.11 -23.44
N GLY A 270 -7.63 -15.24 -22.70
CA GLY A 270 -7.52 -15.12 -21.26
C GLY A 270 -6.32 -14.32 -20.77
N SER A 271 -5.58 -13.63 -21.67
CA SER A 271 -4.52 -12.71 -21.24
C SER A 271 -5.09 -11.52 -20.49
N ILE A 272 -4.36 -11.08 -19.47
CA ILE A 272 -4.68 -9.91 -18.65
C ILE A 272 -3.43 -9.03 -18.49
N HIS A 273 -3.61 -7.78 -18.13
CA HIS A 273 -2.51 -6.86 -17.82
C HIS A 273 -1.84 -7.21 -16.48
N MET A 274 -0.98 -8.24 -16.52
CA MET A 274 -0.28 -8.72 -15.32
C MET A 274 0.68 -7.67 -14.75
N ASP A 275 1.22 -6.79 -15.56
CA ASP A 275 2.02 -5.62 -15.16
C ASP A 275 1.22 -4.68 -14.26
N GLN A 276 -0.02 -4.35 -14.63
CA GLN A 276 -0.90 -3.48 -13.85
C GLN A 276 -1.37 -4.14 -12.55
N ILE A 277 -1.64 -5.45 -12.59
CA ILE A 277 -1.95 -6.22 -11.37
C ILE A 277 -0.74 -6.22 -10.42
N ARG A 278 0.46 -6.40 -10.98
CA ARG A 278 1.71 -6.37 -10.22
C ARG A 278 1.97 -5.01 -9.59
N HIS A 279 1.70 -3.92 -10.30
CA HIS A 279 1.80 -2.56 -9.76
C HIS A 279 0.95 -2.41 -8.48
N THR A 280 -0.31 -2.83 -8.53
CA THR A 280 -1.20 -2.80 -7.35
C THR A 280 -0.73 -3.76 -6.26
N TYR A 281 -0.16 -4.91 -6.62
CA TYR A 281 0.44 -5.83 -5.66
C TYR A 281 1.68 -5.23 -4.97
N LEU A 282 2.46 -4.44 -5.69
CA LEU A 282 3.57 -3.70 -5.10
C LEU A 282 3.09 -2.66 -4.08
N HIS A 283 1.96 -1.98 -4.33
CA HIS A 283 1.34 -1.14 -3.29
C HIS A 283 0.98 -1.96 -2.04
N TYR A 284 0.38 -3.14 -2.21
CA TYR A 284 0.04 -4.02 -1.09
C TYR A 284 1.26 -4.41 -0.24
N GLU A 285 2.41 -4.69 -0.86
CA GLU A 285 3.64 -5.09 -0.15
C GLU A 285 4.46 -3.90 0.36
N VAL A 286 4.63 -2.83 -0.43
CA VAL A 286 5.56 -1.73 -0.16
C VAL A 286 4.93 -0.64 0.70
N GLU A 287 3.68 -0.29 0.44
CA GLU A 287 3.00 0.83 1.07
C GLU A 287 3.01 0.77 2.59
N PRO A 288 2.71 -0.36 3.24
CA PRO A 288 2.76 -0.46 4.70
C PRO A 288 4.16 -0.24 5.28
N LEU A 289 5.20 -0.61 4.54
CA LEU A 289 6.59 -0.43 4.96
C LEU A 289 6.98 1.05 4.96
N VAL A 290 6.49 1.80 3.96
CA VAL A 290 6.72 3.25 3.84
C VAL A 290 5.90 4.00 4.88
N TYR A 291 4.59 3.72 4.98
CA TYR A 291 3.68 4.41 5.91
C TYR A 291 4.03 4.17 7.38
N ALA A 292 4.59 3.02 7.73
CA ALA A 292 5.10 2.78 9.08
C ALA A 292 6.21 3.78 9.50
N ARG A 293 6.76 4.53 8.54
CA ARG A 293 7.82 5.51 8.74
C ARG A 293 7.40 6.94 8.40
N ALA A 294 6.11 7.19 8.16
CA ALA A 294 5.58 8.46 7.66
C ALA A 294 6.03 9.67 8.51
N ALA A 295 5.99 9.56 9.84
CA ALA A 295 6.42 10.63 10.74
C ALA A 295 7.90 11.04 10.56
N ALA A 296 8.74 10.12 10.08
CA ALA A 296 10.16 10.40 9.84
C ALA A 296 10.41 11.08 8.48
N MET A 297 9.39 11.15 7.63
CA MET A 297 9.50 11.68 6.27
C MET A 297 9.30 13.19 6.20
N ASP A 298 8.89 13.86 7.29
CA ASP A 298 8.72 15.32 7.32
C ASP A 298 9.98 16.08 6.86
N ARG A 299 11.17 15.52 7.14
CA ARG A 299 12.43 16.10 6.67
C ARG A 299 12.58 16.08 5.14
N LEU A 300 11.80 15.26 4.44
CA LEU A 300 11.81 15.11 2.99
C LEU A 300 10.81 16.02 2.28
N LEU A 301 9.99 16.78 3.03
CA LEU A 301 9.03 17.74 2.48
C LEU A 301 9.64 18.72 1.45
N PRO A 302 10.91 19.17 1.57
CA PRO A 302 11.52 20.01 0.54
C PRO A 302 11.57 19.39 -0.85
N LEU A 303 11.51 18.06 -0.96
CA LEU A 303 11.47 17.33 -2.23
C LEU A 303 10.11 17.44 -2.96
N LEU A 304 9.08 17.97 -2.31
CA LEU A 304 7.81 18.30 -2.98
C LEU A 304 7.91 19.57 -3.82
N LYS A 305 8.93 20.43 -3.60
CA LYS A 305 9.08 21.66 -4.34
C LYS A 305 9.34 21.45 -5.85
N PRO A 306 10.29 20.59 -6.27
CA PRO A 306 10.54 20.31 -7.68
C PRO A 306 9.32 19.77 -8.42
N VAL A 307 8.46 18.99 -7.75
CA VAL A 307 7.31 18.34 -8.40
C VAL A 307 6.07 19.22 -8.54
N GLN A 308 6.08 20.45 -8.05
CA GLN A 308 4.91 21.34 -8.17
C GLN A 308 4.50 21.57 -9.63
N ASP A 309 5.48 21.68 -10.53
CA ASP A 309 5.27 21.88 -11.96
C ASP A 309 5.22 20.56 -12.76
N ALA A 310 5.43 19.42 -12.11
CA ALA A 310 5.36 18.11 -12.74
C ALA A 310 3.91 17.77 -13.17
N PRO A 311 3.73 16.95 -14.22
CA PRO A 311 2.40 16.53 -14.68
C PRO A 311 1.83 15.40 -13.81
N LEU A 312 1.88 15.56 -12.50
CA LEU A 312 1.36 14.62 -11.50
C LEU A 312 0.02 15.07 -10.94
N GLU A 313 -0.75 14.12 -10.43
CA GLU A 313 -1.95 14.41 -9.65
C GLU A 313 -1.59 15.15 -8.35
N PHE A 314 -2.55 15.97 -7.87
CA PHE A 314 -2.32 16.83 -6.69
C PHE A 314 -1.89 16.04 -5.45
N ALA A 315 -2.39 14.81 -5.28
CA ALA A 315 -2.04 13.95 -4.15
C ALA A 315 -0.53 13.74 -4.02
N TYR A 316 0.17 13.51 -5.12
CA TYR A 316 1.63 13.31 -5.15
C TYR A 316 2.44 14.60 -4.99
N LYS A 317 1.84 15.75 -5.31
CA LYS A 317 2.45 17.08 -5.12
C LYS A 317 2.34 17.59 -3.68
N SER A 318 1.41 17.03 -2.91
CA SER A 318 1.09 17.45 -1.55
C SER A 318 1.46 16.45 -0.45
N ASP A 319 1.69 15.19 -0.81
CA ASP A 319 2.00 14.11 0.14
C ASP A 319 3.34 13.46 -0.23
N ILE A 320 4.35 13.73 0.59
CA ILE A 320 5.71 13.18 0.40
C ILE A 320 5.73 11.66 0.54
N VAL A 321 4.87 11.08 1.39
CA VAL A 321 4.81 9.63 1.60
C VAL A 321 4.25 8.94 0.37
N ALA A 322 3.20 9.52 -0.24
CA ALA A 322 2.64 9.02 -1.48
C ALA A 322 3.65 9.12 -2.64
N LEU A 323 4.33 10.25 -2.78
CA LEU A 323 5.37 10.44 -3.81
C LEU A 323 6.50 9.43 -3.66
N LEU A 324 7.04 9.25 -2.46
CA LEU A 324 8.11 8.29 -2.17
C LEU A 324 7.68 6.85 -2.45
N THR A 325 6.47 6.49 -2.04
CA THR A 325 5.92 5.14 -2.26
C THR A 325 5.87 4.83 -3.74
N GLU A 326 5.31 5.72 -4.53
CA GLU A 326 5.18 5.54 -5.98
C GLU A 326 6.55 5.49 -6.67
N CYS A 327 7.47 6.39 -6.32
CA CYS A 327 8.83 6.37 -6.87
C CYS A 327 9.58 5.07 -6.54
N LEU A 328 9.41 4.51 -5.33
CA LEU A 328 10.00 3.23 -4.96
C LEU A 328 9.37 2.08 -5.75
N ILE A 329 8.04 2.06 -5.91
CA ILE A 329 7.35 1.04 -6.70
C ILE A 329 7.85 1.07 -8.14
N LYS A 330 7.91 2.23 -8.79
CA LYS A 330 8.43 2.39 -10.15
C LYS A 330 9.90 1.96 -10.28
N ALA A 331 10.71 2.26 -9.29
CA ALA A 331 12.09 1.77 -9.25
C ALA A 331 12.18 0.24 -9.19
N ILE A 332 11.30 -0.41 -8.41
CA ILE A 332 11.19 -1.87 -8.35
C ILE A 332 10.71 -2.43 -9.71
N GLU A 333 9.76 -1.77 -10.34
CA GLU A 333 9.27 -2.15 -11.67
C GLU A 333 10.40 -2.05 -12.71
N ALA A 334 11.16 -0.97 -12.72
CA ALA A 334 12.28 -0.77 -13.62
C ALA A 334 13.38 -1.84 -13.41
N GLN A 335 13.69 -2.21 -12.15
CA GLN A 335 14.67 -3.26 -11.86
C GLN A 335 14.25 -4.65 -12.34
N THR A 336 12.96 -4.92 -12.28
CA THR A 336 12.41 -6.26 -12.50
C THR A 336 11.64 -6.40 -13.82
N MET A 337 11.63 -5.34 -14.66
CA MET A 337 10.96 -5.36 -15.96
C MET A 337 11.56 -6.41 -16.90
N ASP A 338 10.72 -6.91 -17.79
CA ASP A 338 11.22 -7.66 -18.95
C ASP A 338 11.87 -6.68 -19.94
N VAL A 339 13.17 -6.83 -20.12
CA VAL A 339 13.97 -5.97 -21.01
C VAL A 339 13.88 -6.39 -22.49
N GLY A 340 13.11 -7.44 -22.81
CA GLY A 340 12.96 -7.97 -24.17
C GLY A 340 14.22 -8.64 -24.73
N LEU A 341 15.21 -8.95 -23.89
CA LEU A 341 16.47 -9.60 -24.28
C LEU A 341 16.48 -11.05 -23.79
N VAL A 342 17.05 -11.93 -24.61
CA VAL A 342 17.22 -13.35 -24.22
C VAL A 342 18.36 -13.47 -23.21
N ARG A 343 18.03 -13.89 -22.00
CA ARG A 343 19.02 -14.12 -20.95
C ARG A 343 19.87 -15.36 -21.28
N PRO A 344 21.21 -15.26 -21.24
CA PRO A 344 22.10 -16.41 -21.43
C PRO A 344 21.79 -17.52 -20.41
N LYS A 345 21.82 -18.77 -20.89
CA LYS A 345 21.60 -19.94 -20.04
C LYS A 345 22.94 -20.52 -19.64
N ARG A 346 23.15 -20.74 -18.35
CA ARG A 346 24.35 -21.38 -17.84
C ARG A 346 24.48 -22.80 -18.42
N PRO A 347 25.65 -23.20 -18.94
CA PRO A 347 25.86 -24.56 -19.39
C PRO A 347 25.56 -25.57 -18.28
N THR A 348 24.88 -26.66 -18.63
CA THR A 348 24.53 -27.76 -17.70
C THR A 348 25.35 -28.99 -18.00
N GLY A 349 25.73 -29.78 -16.98
CA GLY A 349 26.56 -30.96 -17.12
C GLY A 349 28.06 -30.67 -17.09
N THR A 350 28.86 -31.57 -17.69
CA THR A 350 30.32 -31.41 -17.80
C THR A 350 30.63 -30.44 -18.96
N HIS A 351 31.32 -29.36 -18.70
CA HIS A 351 31.64 -28.33 -19.67
C HIS A 351 33.09 -27.90 -19.53
N GLU A 352 33.66 -27.40 -20.63
CA GLU A 352 35.00 -26.87 -20.66
C GLU A 352 35.07 -25.47 -20.07
N ARG A 353 36.25 -25.05 -19.65
CA ARG A 353 36.49 -23.70 -19.15
C ARG A 353 36.08 -22.62 -20.16
N ALA A 354 36.32 -22.88 -21.44
CA ALA A 354 35.92 -21.98 -22.52
C ALA A 354 34.40 -21.72 -22.60
N ASP A 355 33.57 -22.73 -22.28
CA ASP A 355 32.13 -22.59 -22.25
C ASP A 355 31.66 -21.65 -21.12
N LEU A 356 32.32 -21.72 -19.96
CA LEU A 356 32.08 -20.83 -18.84
C LEU A 356 32.51 -19.39 -19.15
N GLU A 357 33.72 -19.20 -19.72
CA GLU A 357 34.22 -17.89 -20.12
C GLU A 357 33.31 -17.24 -21.19
N LYS A 358 32.78 -18.03 -22.12
CA LYS A 358 31.79 -17.56 -23.09
C LYS A 358 30.48 -17.15 -22.42
N PHE A 359 29.96 -17.99 -21.52
CA PHE A 359 28.75 -17.67 -20.76
C PHE A 359 28.90 -16.38 -19.93
N ASP A 360 30.05 -16.19 -19.27
CA ASP A 360 30.33 -14.99 -18.47
C ASP A 360 30.38 -13.73 -19.36
N ALA A 361 31.00 -13.84 -20.55
CA ALA A 361 31.04 -12.74 -21.52
C ALA A 361 29.66 -12.38 -22.09
N GLU A 362 28.85 -13.40 -22.42
CA GLU A 362 27.46 -13.21 -22.89
C GLU A 362 26.57 -12.61 -21.77
N THR A 363 26.73 -13.09 -20.53
CA THR A 363 26.03 -12.56 -19.36
C THR A 363 26.39 -11.11 -19.11
N SER A 364 27.68 -10.75 -19.13
CA SER A 364 28.13 -9.37 -18.98
C SER A 364 27.59 -8.44 -20.08
N THR A 365 27.45 -8.97 -21.30
CA THR A 365 26.87 -8.23 -22.42
C THR A 365 25.38 -8.02 -22.24
N TYR A 366 24.67 -9.08 -21.84
CA TYR A 366 23.23 -9.01 -21.51
C TYR A 366 22.97 -7.97 -20.41
N GLU A 367 23.71 -8.02 -19.29
CA GLU A 367 23.53 -7.11 -18.17
C GLU A 367 23.75 -5.65 -18.56
N ARG A 368 24.77 -5.35 -19.37
CA ARG A 368 24.97 -3.98 -19.89
C ARG A 368 23.82 -3.51 -20.78
N GLN A 369 23.31 -4.37 -21.66
CA GLN A 369 22.20 -4.02 -22.52
C GLN A 369 20.89 -3.87 -21.73
N ALA A 370 20.65 -4.75 -20.78
CA ALA A 370 19.50 -4.69 -19.87
C ALA A 370 19.50 -3.39 -19.05
N GLU A 371 20.68 -3.01 -18.51
CA GLU A 371 20.83 -1.76 -17.76
C GLU A 371 20.51 -0.52 -18.60
N ILE A 372 20.90 -0.50 -19.88
CA ILE A 372 20.54 0.60 -20.78
C ILE A 372 19.03 0.71 -20.96
N VAL A 373 18.31 -0.42 -21.07
CA VAL A 373 16.85 -0.42 -21.20
C VAL A 373 16.19 0.07 -19.92
N ARG A 374 16.65 -0.44 -18.76
CA ARG A 374 16.13 -0.04 -17.45
C ARG A 374 16.34 1.46 -17.17
N ARG A 375 17.54 1.97 -17.46
CA ARG A 375 17.85 3.40 -17.29
C ARG A 375 16.98 4.31 -18.15
N LYS A 376 16.61 3.87 -19.35
CA LYS A 376 15.64 4.60 -20.19
C LYS A 376 14.25 4.64 -19.57
N ALA A 377 13.80 3.56 -18.94
CA ALA A 377 12.53 3.54 -18.21
C ALA A 377 12.59 4.48 -17.00
N VAL A 378 13.66 4.45 -16.21
CA VAL A 378 13.90 5.36 -15.09
C VAL A 378 13.88 6.83 -15.56
N ASP A 379 14.58 7.19 -16.62
CA ASP A 379 14.59 8.55 -17.19
C ASP A 379 13.18 8.98 -17.62
N LEU A 380 12.43 8.08 -18.23
CA LEU A 380 11.05 8.35 -18.64
C LEU A 380 10.15 8.64 -17.42
N ASP A 381 10.21 7.80 -16.39
CA ASP A 381 9.44 7.99 -15.17
C ASP A 381 9.79 9.31 -14.48
N MET A 382 11.08 9.65 -14.37
CA MET A 382 11.51 10.92 -13.79
C MET A 382 10.95 12.11 -14.58
N ARG A 383 10.98 12.05 -15.90
CA ARG A 383 10.41 13.10 -16.77
C ARG A 383 8.89 13.17 -16.73
N GLN A 384 8.22 12.11 -16.31
CA GLN A 384 6.79 12.10 -16.00
C GLN A 384 6.45 12.70 -14.62
N GLY A 385 7.48 13.02 -13.82
CA GLY A 385 7.33 13.67 -12.51
C GLY A 385 7.72 12.81 -11.30
N TRP A 386 8.05 11.54 -11.52
CA TRP A 386 8.45 10.61 -10.45
C TRP A 386 9.94 10.79 -10.11
N VAL A 387 10.28 11.96 -9.62
CA VAL A 387 11.64 12.50 -9.54
C VAL A 387 12.63 11.63 -8.75
N LEU A 388 12.18 10.85 -7.77
CA LEU A 388 13.04 10.02 -6.91
C LEU A 388 13.25 8.60 -7.43
N VAL A 389 12.77 8.25 -8.62
CA VAL A 389 12.89 6.88 -9.17
C VAL A 389 14.36 6.50 -9.34
N GLU A 390 15.22 7.38 -9.83
CA GLU A 390 16.66 7.09 -9.99
C GLU A 390 17.35 6.86 -8.63
N TYR A 391 17.02 7.65 -7.62
CA TYR A 391 17.52 7.46 -6.27
C TYR A 391 17.22 6.05 -5.76
N PHE A 392 15.94 5.64 -5.79
CA PHE A 392 15.54 4.30 -5.34
C PHE A 392 16.10 3.20 -6.22
N TYR A 393 16.16 3.38 -7.53
CA TYR A 393 16.78 2.43 -8.45
C TYR A 393 18.25 2.13 -8.06
N ASN A 394 19.01 3.17 -7.72
CA ASN A 394 20.38 3.02 -7.27
C ASN A 394 20.48 2.34 -5.90
N LYS A 395 19.54 2.63 -4.98
CA LYS A 395 19.48 1.96 -3.66
C LYS A 395 19.10 0.49 -3.78
N LEU A 396 18.18 0.13 -4.65
CA LEU A 396 17.82 -1.26 -4.94
C LEU A 396 19.02 -2.06 -5.49
N ASN A 397 19.86 -1.46 -6.32
CA ASN A 397 21.12 -2.09 -6.76
C ASN A 397 22.06 -2.42 -5.59
N VAL A 398 22.07 -1.63 -4.52
CA VAL A 398 22.82 -1.90 -3.29
C VAL A 398 22.16 -3.03 -2.51
N MET A 399 20.85 -2.95 -2.28
CA MET A 399 20.05 -3.98 -1.62
C MET A 399 20.26 -5.37 -2.25
N GLU A 400 20.30 -5.45 -3.59
CA GLU A 400 20.55 -6.69 -4.32
C GLU A 400 21.92 -7.29 -4.00
N LYS A 401 22.96 -6.45 -3.94
CA LYS A 401 24.34 -6.87 -3.62
C LYS A 401 24.49 -7.32 -2.17
N ASP A 402 23.87 -6.58 -1.25
CA ASP A 402 23.97 -6.86 0.19
C ASP A 402 23.06 -8.01 0.62
N SER A 403 22.19 -8.47 -0.28
CA SER A 403 21.31 -9.62 -0.06
C SER A 403 20.36 -9.47 1.14
N ILE A 404 19.97 -8.24 1.47
CA ILE A 404 18.99 -7.91 2.53
C ILE A 404 17.57 -7.79 1.96
N SER A 405 16.55 -7.84 2.82
CA SER A 405 15.15 -7.67 2.42
C SER A 405 14.79 -6.19 2.28
N LEU A 406 13.79 -5.89 1.45
CA LEU A 406 13.28 -4.52 1.36
C LEU A 406 12.79 -4.00 2.71
N LYS A 407 12.18 -4.86 3.53
CA LYS A 407 11.70 -4.48 4.87
C LYS A 407 12.82 -4.00 5.79
N GLU A 408 14.00 -4.60 5.67
CA GLU A 408 15.19 -4.20 6.45
C GLU A 408 15.85 -2.94 5.89
N ASP A 409 15.94 -2.82 4.56
CA ASP A 409 16.71 -1.76 3.89
C ASP A 409 15.94 -0.45 3.71
N ILE A 410 14.59 -0.48 3.66
CA ILE A 410 13.77 0.70 3.39
C ILE A 410 14.02 1.85 4.39
N GLY A 411 14.36 1.51 5.64
CA GLY A 411 14.76 2.50 6.64
C GLY A 411 15.99 3.28 6.16
N GLU A 412 17.05 2.58 5.80
CA GLU A 412 18.28 3.20 5.30
C GLU A 412 18.06 3.96 3.98
N MET A 413 17.25 3.41 3.07
CA MET A 413 16.89 4.10 1.82
C MET A 413 16.26 5.46 2.09
N VAL A 414 15.34 5.56 3.06
CA VAL A 414 14.64 6.82 3.37
C VAL A 414 15.50 7.76 4.20
N TYR A 415 16.18 7.25 5.24
CA TYR A 415 16.92 8.09 6.18
C TYR A 415 18.31 8.50 5.68
N GLY A 416 18.93 7.66 4.86
CA GLY A 416 20.21 7.96 4.22
C GLY A 416 20.12 8.89 3.01
N MET A 417 18.92 9.43 2.68
CA MET A 417 18.73 10.34 1.56
C MET A 417 19.30 11.73 1.89
N ASP A 418 20.18 12.24 1.04
CA ASP A 418 20.67 13.62 1.09
C ASP A 418 19.66 14.54 0.38
N VAL A 419 18.80 15.16 1.17
CA VAL A 419 17.64 15.95 0.69
C VAL A 419 18.07 17.11 -0.21
N GLU A 420 19.15 17.81 0.13
CA GLU A 420 19.60 18.96 -0.66
C GLU A 420 20.19 18.53 -2.00
N ARG A 421 20.93 17.43 -2.01
CA ARG A 421 21.48 16.86 -3.23
C ARG A 421 20.37 16.38 -4.16
N GLU A 422 19.41 15.60 -3.64
CA GLU A 422 18.30 15.11 -4.46
C GLU A 422 17.42 16.28 -4.94
N ARG A 423 17.11 17.25 -4.09
CA ARG A 423 16.35 18.44 -4.49
C ARG A 423 17.03 19.19 -5.65
N HIS A 424 18.34 19.39 -5.59
CA HIS A 424 19.08 20.06 -6.68
C HIS A 424 19.12 19.24 -7.96
N HIS A 425 19.18 17.91 -7.85
CA HIS A 425 19.08 17.01 -8.99
C HIS A 425 17.69 17.09 -9.63
N ASP A 426 16.65 17.04 -8.83
CA ASP A 426 15.25 17.05 -9.26
C ASP A 426 14.85 18.37 -9.93
N GLU A 427 15.41 19.50 -9.47
CA GLU A 427 15.20 20.82 -10.09
C GLU A 427 15.76 20.92 -11.53
N GLN A 428 16.61 19.97 -11.96
CA GLN A 428 17.17 19.94 -13.32
C GLN A 428 16.36 19.10 -14.30
N ILE A 429 15.34 18.37 -13.82
CA ILE A 429 14.51 17.49 -14.65
C ILE A 429 13.60 18.33 -15.54
N VAL A 430 13.60 18.03 -16.83
CA VAL A 430 12.67 18.62 -17.80
C VAL A 430 11.47 17.67 -17.94
N PHE A 431 10.35 18.07 -17.36
CA PHE A 431 9.12 17.29 -17.39
C PHE A 431 8.50 17.19 -18.78
N LEU A 432 7.83 16.07 -19.03
CA LEU A 432 6.98 15.91 -20.20
C LEU A 432 5.69 16.74 -20.04
N PRO A 433 5.08 17.22 -21.14
CA PRO A 433 3.86 18.04 -21.06
C PRO A 433 2.64 17.25 -20.56
N GLU A 434 2.64 15.94 -20.75
CA GLU A 434 1.58 15.03 -20.30
C GLU A 434 2.21 13.96 -19.40
N GLY A 435 1.63 13.77 -18.22
CA GLY A 435 2.00 12.71 -17.30
C GLY A 435 1.19 11.44 -17.53
N THR A 436 1.62 10.36 -16.92
CA THR A 436 0.81 9.16 -16.76
C THR A 436 -0.18 9.37 -15.62
N HIS A 437 -1.43 8.97 -15.82
CA HIS A 437 -2.39 8.87 -14.71
C HIS A 437 -2.01 7.69 -13.82
N ASP A 438 -2.16 7.87 -12.51
CA ASP A 438 -2.01 6.77 -11.58
C ASP A 438 -3.04 5.68 -11.87
N LEU A 439 -2.56 4.43 -11.92
CA LEU A 439 -3.40 3.26 -12.09
C LEU A 439 -4.27 3.03 -10.85
N VAL A 440 -3.72 3.27 -9.66
CA VAL A 440 -4.34 2.94 -8.38
C VAL A 440 -5.13 4.13 -7.85
N ARG A 441 -6.45 3.99 -7.80
CA ARG A 441 -7.32 4.98 -7.19
C ARG A 441 -7.41 4.75 -5.69
N ARG A 442 -7.09 5.80 -4.94
CA ARG A 442 -7.21 5.80 -3.48
C ARG A 442 -8.43 6.59 -3.07
N THR A 443 -9.27 6.00 -2.26
CA THR A 443 -10.25 6.79 -1.51
C THR A 443 -9.48 7.51 -0.42
N PRO A 444 -9.51 8.85 -0.36
CA PRO A 444 -8.91 9.58 0.73
C PRO A 444 -9.50 9.08 2.05
N GLN A 445 -8.73 8.33 2.81
CA GLN A 445 -9.15 7.96 4.16
C GLN A 445 -9.21 9.23 4.97
N LYS A 446 -10.39 9.56 5.50
CA LYS A 446 -10.47 10.60 6.52
C LYS A 446 -9.60 10.15 7.68
N PRO A 447 -8.58 10.92 8.06
CA PRO A 447 -7.76 10.56 9.19
C PRO A 447 -8.66 10.40 10.41
N SER A 448 -8.50 9.31 11.15
CA SER A 448 -9.27 8.96 12.34
C SER A 448 -8.34 8.54 13.47
N GLY A 449 -8.85 8.46 14.67
CA GLY A 449 -8.10 8.00 15.83
C GLY A 449 -6.84 8.82 16.07
N LEU A 450 -5.74 8.16 16.44
CA LEU A 450 -4.47 8.82 16.78
C LEU A 450 -3.82 9.55 15.60
N ARG A 451 -4.03 9.11 14.36
CA ARG A 451 -3.55 9.84 13.19
C ARG A 451 -4.27 11.19 13.03
N LEU A 452 -5.56 11.25 13.31
CA LEU A 452 -6.29 12.52 13.35
C LEU A 452 -5.83 13.40 14.53
N ALA A 453 -5.52 12.79 15.68
CA ALA A 453 -4.98 13.50 16.83
C ALA A 453 -3.64 14.17 16.50
N ASP A 454 -2.69 13.47 15.86
CA ASP A 454 -1.43 14.05 15.40
C ASP A 454 -1.64 15.21 14.42
N LEU A 455 -2.53 15.08 13.45
CA LEU A 455 -2.85 16.16 12.51
C LEU A 455 -3.45 17.38 13.19
N LYS A 456 -4.37 17.17 14.14
CA LYS A 456 -4.96 18.25 14.94
C LYS A 456 -3.88 18.96 15.76
N LEU A 457 -2.96 18.21 16.36
CA LEU A 457 -1.84 18.76 17.10
C LEU A 457 -0.93 19.60 16.20
N LEU A 458 -0.62 19.15 14.99
CA LEU A 458 0.15 19.92 14.00
C LEU A 458 -0.57 21.21 13.57
N GLN A 459 -1.91 21.22 13.56
CA GLN A 459 -2.74 22.38 13.27
C GLN A 459 -2.92 23.32 14.47
N GLY A 460 -2.41 22.95 15.65
CA GLY A 460 -2.55 23.72 16.88
C GLY A 460 -3.86 23.47 17.64
N ASP A 461 -4.71 22.52 17.20
CA ASP A 461 -5.93 22.09 17.90
C ASP A 461 -5.56 21.06 19.00
N THR A 462 -4.96 21.58 20.10
CA THR A 462 -4.54 20.75 21.24
C THR A 462 -5.71 20.04 21.91
N ALA A 463 -6.84 20.74 22.06
CA ALA A 463 -8.05 20.17 22.70
C ALA A 463 -8.63 19.01 21.89
N GLY A 464 -8.77 19.17 20.58
CA GLY A 464 -9.25 18.10 19.71
C GLY A 464 -8.28 16.93 19.57
N ALA A 465 -6.97 17.17 19.69
CA ALA A 465 -5.96 16.12 19.73
C ALA A 465 -6.01 15.35 21.05
N ALA A 466 -6.15 16.04 22.18
CA ALA A 466 -6.28 15.44 23.52
C ALA A 466 -7.50 14.52 23.61
N ASP A 467 -8.68 14.97 23.18
CA ASP A 467 -9.92 14.18 23.19
C ASP A 467 -9.77 12.85 22.42
N LEU A 468 -9.08 12.86 21.29
CA LEU A 468 -8.81 11.65 20.50
C LEU A 468 -7.77 10.74 21.14
N ALA A 469 -6.73 11.30 21.76
CA ALA A 469 -5.71 10.51 22.46
C ALA A 469 -6.27 9.87 23.73
N GLU A 470 -7.08 10.59 24.52
CA GLU A 470 -7.77 10.05 25.70
C GLU A 470 -8.77 8.95 25.33
N LYS A 471 -9.51 9.09 24.24
CA LYS A 471 -10.37 8.03 23.72
C LYS A 471 -9.58 6.79 23.33
N ALA A 472 -8.41 6.97 22.75
CA ALA A 472 -7.53 5.85 22.41
C ALA A 472 -7.01 5.14 23.67
N LEU A 473 -6.71 5.86 24.75
CA LEU A 473 -6.32 5.24 26.03
C LEU A 473 -7.45 4.42 26.66
N ALA A 474 -8.71 4.75 26.36
CA ALA A 474 -9.86 3.99 26.83
C ALA A 474 -10.11 2.71 26.01
N ASP A 475 -9.51 2.58 24.82
CA ASP A 475 -9.64 1.42 23.94
C ASP A 475 -8.45 0.45 24.13
N PRO A 476 -8.68 -0.77 24.66
CA PRO A 476 -7.60 -1.75 24.87
C PRO A 476 -6.88 -2.20 23.58
N ALA A 477 -7.49 -1.98 22.41
CA ALA A 477 -6.92 -2.35 21.11
C ALA A 477 -6.09 -1.22 20.48
N ALA A 478 -6.14 0.00 21.04
CA ALA A 478 -5.43 1.14 20.51
C ALA A 478 -3.95 1.17 20.94
N ASP A 479 -3.14 1.92 20.21
CA ASP A 479 -1.74 2.17 20.54
C ASP A 479 -1.63 3.19 21.70
N HIS A 480 -1.59 2.67 22.93
CA HIS A 480 -1.50 3.51 24.12
C HIS A 480 -0.17 4.28 24.18
N ALA A 481 0.92 3.72 23.65
CA ALA A 481 2.20 4.41 23.62
C ALA A 481 2.14 5.67 22.75
N GLN A 482 1.54 5.58 21.56
CA GLN A 482 1.33 6.73 20.68
C GLN A 482 0.35 7.74 21.31
N ALA A 483 -0.69 7.28 22.01
CA ALA A 483 -1.61 8.17 22.69
C ALA A 483 -0.91 8.98 23.80
N HIS A 484 -0.11 8.34 24.64
CA HIS A 484 0.70 9.02 25.65
C HIS A 484 1.73 9.97 25.02
N TYR A 485 2.34 9.59 23.91
CA TYR A 485 3.29 10.46 23.20
C TYR A 485 2.63 11.74 22.67
N ILE A 486 1.40 11.66 22.15
CA ILE A 486 0.63 12.83 21.73
C ILE A 486 0.29 13.72 22.93
N LEU A 487 -0.22 13.13 24.04
CA LEU A 487 -0.55 13.87 25.25
C LEU A 487 0.67 14.56 25.85
N ALA A 488 1.82 13.90 25.92
CA ALA A 488 3.05 14.50 26.38
C ALA A 488 3.45 15.75 25.56
N ARG A 489 3.26 15.70 24.23
CA ARG A 489 3.53 16.83 23.34
C ARG A 489 2.53 17.98 23.54
N ILE A 490 1.26 17.66 23.80
CA ILE A 490 0.24 18.65 24.17
C ILE A 490 0.62 19.35 25.46
N ASP A 491 0.99 18.60 26.51
CA ASP A 491 1.40 19.11 27.80
C ASP A 491 2.59 20.09 27.68
N LEU A 492 3.56 19.76 26.79
CA LEU A 492 4.66 20.68 26.48
C LEU A 492 4.18 22.00 25.86
N MET A 493 3.21 21.94 24.95
CA MET A 493 2.63 23.14 24.33
C MET A 493 1.82 23.96 25.35
N GLU A 494 1.14 23.30 26.27
CA GLU A 494 0.33 23.91 27.33
C GLU A 494 1.14 24.31 28.57
N LYS A 495 2.46 24.07 28.53
CA LYS A 495 3.43 24.39 29.61
C LYS A 495 3.13 23.64 30.92
N GLN A 496 2.81 22.37 30.80
CA GLN A 496 2.56 21.44 31.90
C GLN A 496 3.70 20.40 31.99
N PRO A 497 4.91 20.78 32.42
CA PRO A 497 6.10 19.93 32.33
C PRO A 497 6.00 18.67 33.19
N GLU A 498 5.32 18.72 34.34
CA GLU A 498 5.17 17.57 35.22
C GLU A 498 4.28 16.48 34.58
N SER A 499 3.20 16.88 33.94
CA SER A 499 2.31 15.97 33.20
C SER A 499 3.04 15.40 31.97
N ALA A 500 3.78 16.23 31.24
CA ALA A 500 4.59 15.79 30.10
C ALA A 500 5.61 14.71 30.50
N VAL A 501 6.28 14.87 31.65
CA VAL A 501 7.21 13.85 32.18
C VAL A 501 6.49 12.53 32.39
N THR A 502 5.34 12.56 33.08
CA THR A 502 4.56 11.35 33.37
C THR A 502 4.17 10.62 32.08
N HIS A 503 3.68 11.35 31.09
CA HIS A 503 3.29 10.75 29.83
C HIS A 503 4.49 10.22 29.01
N PHE A 504 5.64 10.90 28.99
CA PHE A 504 6.83 10.33 28.35
C PHE A 504 7.36 9.09 29.07
N GLU A 505 7.29 9.03 30.40
CA GLU A 505 7.65 7.84 31.17
C GLU A 505 6.75 6.64 30.81
N GLU A 506 5.43 6.86 30.64
CA GLU A 506 4.50 5.82 30.18
C GLU A 506 4.83 5.36 28.75
N VAL A 507 5.26 6.27 27.87
CA VAL A 507 5.75 5.89 26.54
C VAL A 507 6.96 4.96 26.65
N LEU A 508 7.94 5.28 27.52
CA LEU A 508 9.11 4.43 27.70
C LEU A 508 8.79 3.02 28.21
N HIS A 509 7.69 2.88 28.95
CA HIS A 509 7.23 1.57 29.46
C HIS A 509 6.43 0.77 28.44
N THR A 510 5.72 1.42 27.53
CA THR A 510 4.73 0.78 26.67
C THR A 510 5.14 0.69 25.20
N SER A 511 5.93 1.65 24.71
CA SER A 511 6.35 1.70 23.32
C SER A 511 7.35 0.60 22.94
N LYS A 512 7.22 0.08 21.73
CA LYS A 512 8.22 -0.79 21.08
C LYS A 512 8.88 -0.10 19.88
N ASP A 513 8.41 1.08 19.52
CA ASP A 513 8.96 1.84 18.40
C ASP A 513 10.23 2.58 18.82
N PRO A 514 11.40 2.25 18.21
CA PRO A 514 12.68 2.87 18.61
C PRO A 514 12.68 4.39 18.46
N ARG A 515 11.97 4.94 17.47
CA ARG A 515 11.94 6.38 17.25
C ARG A 515 11.17 7.11 18.35
N THR A 516 10.00 6.62 18.68
CA THR A 516 9.17 7.15 19.76
C THR A 516 9.89 7.08 21.09
N LEU A 517 10.61 5.97 21.36
CA LEU A 517 11.44 5.83 22.55
C LEU A 517 12.58 6.86 22.57
N ALA A 518 13.34 6.99 21.47
CA ALA A 518 14.46 7.92 21.39
C ALA A 518 14.00 9.38 21.59
N TRP A 519 12.92 9.79 20.95
CA TRP A 519 12.37 11.13 21.14
C TRP A 519 11.82 11.36 22.54
N SER A 520 11.19 10.36 23.15
CA SER A 520 10.73 10.48 24.55
C SER A 520 11.90 10.72 25.51
N HIS A 521 12.99 9.98 25.37
CA HIS A 521 14.22 10.24 26.12
C HIS A 521 14.79 11.65 25.86
N ILE A 522 14.79 12.11 24.60
CA ILE A 522 15.28 13.46 24.26
C ILE A 522 14.41 14.55 24.91
N TYR A 523 13.08 14.38 24.87
CA TYR A 523 12.17 15.35 25.52
C TYR A 523 12.33 15.35 27.06
N LEU A 524 12.46 14.18 27.67
CA LEU A 524 12.75 14.08 29.11
C LEU A 524 14.08 14.76 29.44
N GLY A 525 15.13 14.52 28.65
CA GLY A 525 16.41 15.21 28.82
C GLY A 525 16.28 16.74 28.74
N ARG A 526 15.49 17.26 27.79
CA ARG A 526 15.21 18.70 27.66
C ARG A 526 14.43 19.24 28.87
N LEU A 527 13.44 18.49 29.36
CA LEU A 527 12.65 18.86 30.53
C LEU A 527 13.52 18.93 31.79
N TYR A 528 14.39 17.94 32.02
CA TYR A 528 15.34 17.96 33.14
C TYR A 528 16.38 19.08 33.02
N ASP A 529 16.83 19.43 31.81
CA ASP A 529 17.69 20.60 31.62
C ASP A 529 16.96 21.91 32.01
N VAL A 530 15.69 22.06 31.63
CA VAL A 530 14.88 23.23 32.03
C VAL A 530 14.65 23.27 33.54
N GLN A 531 14.53 22.12 34.19
CA GLN A 531 14.44 21.98 35.66
C GLN A 531 15.79 22.10 36.37
N THR A 532 16.86 22.35 35.61
CA THR A 532 18.24 22.45 36.14
C THR A 532 18.82 21.13 36.69
N ASP A 533 18.19 19.98 36.41
CA ASP A 533 18.73 18.65 36.77
C ASP A 533 19.56 18.09 35.61
N ARG A 534 20.76 18.64 35.47
CA ARG A 534 21.68 18.24 34.37
C ARG A 534 22.09 16.78 34.46
N THR A 535 22.11 16.21 35.64
CA THR A 535 22.51 14.80 35.81
C THR A 535 21.51 13.88 35.15
N LYS A 536 20.23 14.04 35.47
CA LYS A 536 19.16 13.26 34.82
C LYS A 536 19.05 13.58 33.31
N ALA A 537 19.21 14.84 32.94
CA ALA A 537 19.19 15.19 31.50
C ALA A 537 20.26 14.43 30.71
N LEU A 538 21.47 14.30 31.22
CA LEU A 538 22.55 13.55 30.58
C LEU A 538 22.28 12.05 30.52
N GLU A 539 21.62 11.49 31.53
CA GLU A 539 21.19 10.08 31.55
C GLU A 539 20.19 9.82 30.41
N GLU A 540 19.20 10.69 30.30
CA GLU A 540 18.18 10.57 29.25
C GLU A 540 18.74 10.73 27.83
N TYR A 541 19.61 11.71 27.58
CA TYR A 541 20.24 11.85 26.25
C TYR A 541 21.13 10.65 25.89
N ARG A 542 21.81 10.04 26.86
CA ARG A 542 22.58 8.81 26.64
C ARG A 542 21.66 7.62 26.39
N ALA A 543 20.54 7.53 27.11
CA ALA A 543 19.52 6.52 26.87
C ALA A 543 18.95 6.63 25.45
N ALA A 544 18.66 7.84 24.97
CA ALA A 544 18.23 8.09 23.58
C ALA A 544 19.21 7.51 22.57
N LEU A 545 20.53 7.72 22.75
CA LEU A 545 21.55 7.15 21.87
C LEU A 545 21.64 5.61 21.96
N SER A 546 21.27 5.01 23.09
CA SER A 546 21.31 3.56 23.30
C SER A 546 20.14 2.82 22.65
N VAL A 547 19.05 3.51 22.33
CA VAL A 547 17.83 2.92 21.73
C VAL A 547 18.08 2.35 20.33
N ARG A 548 19.23 2.65 19.69
CA ARG A 548 19.56 2.23 18.33
C ARG A 548 18.54 2.69 17.28
N ASP A 549 17.90 3.82 17.55
CA ASP A 549 17.23 4.54 16.49
C ASP A 549 18.32 5.08 15.54
N SER A 550 18.44 4.51 14.38
CA SER A 550 19.46 4.85 13.39
C SER A 550 19.25 6.24 12.74
N GLN A 551 18.31 7.04 13.28
CA GLN A 551 17.92 8.31 12.71
C GLN A 551 18.96 9.40 12.98
N PRO A 552 19.40 10.13 11.95
CA PRO A 552 20.37 11.20 12.14
C PRO A 552 19.83 12.37 12.99
N ASP A 553 18.52 12.62 12.99
CA ASP A 553 17.90 13.72 13.74
C ASP A 553 17.82 13.43 15.26
N THR A 554 17.44 12.23 15.67
CA THR A 554 17.46 11.81 17.08
C THR A 554 18.88 11.78 17.60
N LYS A 555 19.80 11.20 16.83
CA LYS A 555 21.21 11.18 17.18
C LYS A 555 21.77 12.59 17.38
N ALA A 556 21.54 13.48 16.40
CA ALA A 556 22.01 14.86 16.47
C ALA A 556 21.38 15.63 17.66
N ALA A 557 20.10 15.43 17.93
CA ALA A 557 19.40 16.06 19.04
C ALA A 557 19.95 15.57 20.40
N ALA A 558 20.18 14.27 20.55
CA ALA A 558 20.74 13.70 21.76
C ALA A 558 22.21 14.12 21.98
N GLU A 559 23.06 14.08 20.93
CA GLU A 559 24.45 14.55 20.99
C GLU A 559 24.54 16.05 21.32
N LYS A 560 23.65 16.87 20.75
CA LYS A 560 23.55 18.28 21.10
C LYS A 560 23.18 18.47 22.55
N GLY A 561 22.17 17.72 23.06
CA GLY A 561 21.77 17.76 24.46
C GLY A 561 22.89 17.33 25.41
N ILE A 562 23.75 16.38 25.02
CA ILE A 562 24.92 16.00 25.81
C ILE A 562 25.97 17.14 25.85
N LYS A 563 26.21 17.81 24.75
CA LYS A 563 27.21 18.87 24.64
C LYS A 563 26.83 20.14 25.41
N GLU A 564 25.57 20.53 25.31
CA GLU A 564 25.05 21.76 25.91
C GLU A 564 23.66 21.56 26.51
N PRO A 565 23.35 22.14 27.69
CA PRO A 565 22.02 22.07 28.27
C PRO A 565 20.99 22.71 27.33
N PHE A 566 19.81 22.06 27.26
CA PHE A 566 18.70 22.66 26.51
C PHE A 566 18.19 23.92 27.23
N ALA A 567 18.10 25.03 26.50
CA ALA A 567 17.53 26.27 27.00
C ALA A 567 16.32 26.66 26.13
N LEU A 568 15.25 27.10 26.76
CA LEU A 568 14.11 27.65 26.04
C LEU A 568 14.57 28.86 25.22
N PRO A 569 14.13 29.01 23.95
CA PRO A 569 14.46 30.18 23.16
C PRO A 569 14.02 31.46 23.92
N LYS A 570 14.97 32.39 24.12
CA LYS A 570 14.63 33.67 24.71
C LYS A 570 13.59 34.32 23.79
N ARG A 571 12.41 34.66 24.36
CA ARG A 571 11.48 35.52 23.64
C ARG A 571 12.29 36.75 23.17
N MET A 572 12.33 37.00 21.87
CA MET A 572 12.69 38.30 21.37
C MET A 572 11.73 39.28 22.03
N GLN A 573 12.23 40.00 23.03
CA GLN A 573 11.51 41.20 23.46
C GLN A 573 11.49 42.12 22.26
N PRO A 574 10.34 42.68 21.87
CA PRO A 574 10.33 43.74 20.88
C PRO A 574 11.29 44.81 21.38
N ASP A 575 12.14 45.28 20.48
CA ASP A 575 13.14 46.31 20.77
C ASP A 575 12.42 47.50 21.44
N PRO A 576 12.85 47.98 22.62
CA PRO A 576 12.13 49.03 23.34
C PRO A 576 12.20 50.42 22.65
N GLN A 577 12.61 50.50 21.41
CA GLN A 577 12.86 51.75 20.67
C GLN A 577 11.96 51.99 19.45
N GLU A 578 10.84 51.35 19.31
CA GLU A 578 9.75 51.87 18.48
C GLU A 578 8.57 52.25 19.38
N SER A 579 8.74 53.33 20.14
CA SER A 579 7.60 54.06 20.68
C SER A 579 7.01 54.89 19.54
N ASP A 580 5.77 54.58 19.19
CA ASP A 580 4.89 55.34 18.27
C ASP A 580 4.53 56.72 18.82
N ASP A 581 5.51 57.51 19.29
CA ASP A 581 5.35 58.91 19.68
C ASP A 581 6.21 59.82 18.82
N ALA A 582 6.14 59.69 17.49
CA ALA A 582 6.50 60.73 16.59
C ALA A 582 5.27 61.62 16.30
N PRO A 583 5.31 62.95 16.56
CA PRO A 583 4.16 63.80 16.26
C PRO A 583 3.90 63.80 14.76
N LEU A 584 2.64 63.54 14.40
CA LEU A 584 2.15 63.64 13.03
C LEU A 584 2.36 65.07 12.53
N ASP A 585 3.17 65.25 11.48
CA ASP A 585 3.30 66.48 10.72
C ASP A 585 1.95 66.81 10.06
N PRO A 586 1.37 67.99 10.30
CA PRO A 586 0.06 68.38 9.79
C PRO A 586 0.01 68.64 8.29
N SER A 587 1.07 68.42 7.52
CA SER A 587 1.14 68.76 6.09
C SER A 587 0.71 67.62 5.10
N GLY A 588 0.36 66.44 5.54
CA GLY A 588 -0.40 65.46 4.75
C GLY A 588 0.13 65.05 3.38
N LYS A 589 1.43 65.11 3.13
CA LYS A 589 2.02 64.65 1.86
C LYS A 589 2.74 63.32 2.04
N ALA A 590 2.07 62.27 1.63
CA ALA A 590 2.67 60.93 1.44
C ALA A 590 3.60 60.99 0.20
N GLU A 591 4.88 60.88 0.43
CA GLU A 591 5.86 60.67 -0.64
C GLU A 591 5.78 59.23 -1.09
N LYS A 592 5.35 59.00 -2.35
CA LYS A 592 5.34 57.70 -3.00
C LYS A 592 6.74 57.41 -3.52
N ASP A 593 7.52 56.64 -2.81
CA ASP A 593 8.72 56.01 -3.37
C ASP A 593 8.31 54.92 -4.33
N ALA A 594 8.42 55.25 -5.62
CA ALA A 594 8.17 54.33 -6.72
C ALA A 594 9.35 53.38 -6.87
N TYR A 595 9.08 52.10 -6.64
CA TYR A 595 9.96 50.99 -7.07
C TYR A 595 10.12 51.05 -8.59
N ARG A 596 11.34 51.24 -9.07
CA ARG A 596 11.72 51.21 -10.48
C ARG A 596 12.51 49.92 -10.72
N PRO A 597 11.99 48.97 -11.55
CA PRO A 597 12.75 47.76 -11.88
C PRO A 597 13.94 48.11 -12.80
N PRO A 598 15.06 47.37 -12.74
CA PRO A 598 16.21 47.56 -13.62
C PRO A 598 15.90 47.14 -15.06
N GLU A 599 16.36 47.93 -16.03
CA GLU A 599 16.26 47.67 -17.46
C GLU A 599 17.18 46.50 -17.87
N PRO A 600 16.79 45.68 -18.87
CA PRO A 600 17.61 44.56 -19.34
C PRO A 600 18.75 45.08 -20.24
N LYS A 601 19.93 44.48 -20.03
CA LYS A 601 21.06 44.55 -20.96
C LYS A 601 21.16 43.24 -21.72
#